data_34e25faf1f40ac81747189dacf394b24
#
_entry.id   34e25faf1f40ac81747189dacf394b24
#
_cell.length_a   1.000
_cell.length_b   1.000
_cell.length_c   1.000
_cell.angle_alpha   90.00
_cell.angle_beta   90.00
_cell.angle_gamma   90.00
#
_symmetry.space_group_name_H-M   'P 1'
#
loop_
_entity.id
_entity.type
_entity.pdbx_description
1 polymer ?
#
loop_
_entity_poly.entity_id
_entity_poly.type
_entity_poly.pdbx_seq_one_letter_code
_entity_poly.pdbx_strand_id
1 'polypeptide(L)'
;GKDESEWTCVFHGSTLSKKERTIMLTGDSGSGKSSLSTILMGNNFSLIADDFSPMSISGNHYNFPSAISIKQGFYKPASKLFNDFVNLKQYFISETKGNVKYLPPDNKNEMVLNTHCDKVFSVKFGKNLSNEIKEVNKGIALNKILPDAWISNNMEHVKNFINWVKETTFYDLTYNDNEKIVKMINKII
;
A
#
# COMPACT_ATOMS: atom_id res chain seq x y z
N GLY A 1 -8.58 -4.83 -20.76
CA GLY A 1 -7.70 -4.10 -19.87
C GLY A 1 -7.63 -2.65 -20.33
N LYS A 2 -7.39 -1.73 -19.40
CA LYS A 2 -7.12 -0.34 -19.78
C LYS A 2 -5.75 -0.28 -20.46
N ASP A 3 -5.65 0.59 -21.47
CA ASP A 3 -4.44 0.81 -22.22
C ASP A 3 -3.32 1.31 -21.27
N GLU A 4 -2.20 0.61 -21.24
CA GLU A 4 -1.01 0.99 -20.45
C GLU A 4 -0.46 2.37 -20.88
N SER A 5 -0.84 2.87 -22.07
CA SER A 5 -0.50 4.21 -22.52
C SER A 5 -1.10 5.33 -21.65
N GLU A 6 -2.13 5.02 -20.84
CA GLU A 6 -2.72 5.97 -19.88
C GLU A 6 -2.00 6.01 -18.53
N TRP A 7 -1.00 5.15 -18.30
CA TRP A 7 -0.31 5.11 -17.01
C TRP A 7 0.78 6.17 -16.92
N THR A 8 0.64 7.06 -15.97
CA THR A 8 1.64 8.07 -15.64
C THR A 8 2.84 7.44 -14.94
N CYS A 9 2.57 6.57 -13.97
CA CYS A 9 3.58 5.81 -13.26
C CYS A 9 2.99 4.53 -12.65
N VAL A 10 3.86 3.64 -12.25
CA VAL A 10 3.54 2.45 -11.45
C VAL A 10 4.44 2.43 -10.24
N PHE A 11 3.85 2.35 -9.05
CA PHE A 11 4.59 2.29 -7.80
C PHE A 11 4.69 0.85 -7.29
N HIS A 12 5.82 0.53 -6.69
CA HIS A 12 5.94 -0.64 -5.82
C HIS A 12 5.35 -0.31 -4.45
N GLY A 13 4.05 -0.47 -4.32
CA GLY A 13 3.32 -0.07 -3.12
C GLY A 13 1.97 -0.76 -3.01
N SER A 14 1.34 -0.61 -1.86
CA SER A 14 -0.02 -1.07 -1.61
C SER A 14 -0.94 0.14 -1.53
N THR A 15 -1.97 0.17 -2.36
CA THR A 15 -2.98 1.23 -2.35
C THR A 15 -4.27 0.70 -1.74
N LEU A 16 -4.79 1.44 -0.76
CA LEU A 16 -6.00 1.10 -0.03
C LEU A 16 -6.93 2.29 0.05
N SER A 17 -8.24 2.04 0.07
CA SER A 17 -9.24 3.09 0.24
C SER A 17 -10.17 2.82 1.41
N LYS A 18 -10.69 3.90 1.99
CA LYS A 18 -11.74 3.88 3.00
C LYS A 18 -12.59 5.13 2.86
N LYS A 19 -13.91 4.97 2.66
CA LYS A 19 -14.85 6.10 2.54
C LYS A 19 -14.37 7.15 1.52
N GLU A 20 -14.10 6.73 0.30
CA GLU A 20 -13.61 7.58 -0.81
C GLU A 20 -12.22 8.21 -0.62
N ARG A 21 -11.54 7.92 0.49
CA ARG A 21 -10.19 8.38 0.74
C ARG A 21 -9.20 7.26 0.45
N THR A 22 -8.19 7.57 -0.34
CA THR A 22 -7.19 6.60 -0.77
C THR A 22 -5.83 6.97 -0.24
N ILE A 23 -5.13 5.96 0.24
CA ILE A 23 -3.75 6.06 0.73
C ILE A 23 -2.87 5.06 0.01
N MET A 24 -1.59 5.36 -0.11
CA MET A 24 -0.59 4.43 -0.60
C MET A 24 0.46 4.16 0.49
N LEU A 25 0.76 2.88 0.68
CA LEU A 25 1.84 2.40 1.54
C LEU A 25 3.03 2.02 0.66
N THR A 26 4.19 2.57 0.96
CA THR A 26 5.47 2.25 0.32
C THR A 26 6.48 1.77 1.35
N GLY A 27 7.61 1.28 0.92
CA GLY A 27 8.72 0.87 1.79
C GLY A 27 9.42 -0.37 1.30
N ASP A 28 10.62 -0.58 1.79
CA ASP A 28 11.51 -1.68 1.41
C ASP A 28 10.89 -3.06 1.65
N SER A 29 11.45 -4.06 0.99
CA SER A 29 11.07 -5.45 1.27
C SER A 29 11.32 -5.78 2.75
N GLY A 30 10.27 -6.26 3.42
CA GLY A 30 10.33 -6.57 4.86
C GLY A 30 10.05 -5.39 5.79
N SER A 31 9.76 -4.20 5.29
CA SER A 31 9.41 -3.02 6.09
C SER A 31 8.10 -3.14 6.88
N GLY A 32 7.28 -4.16 6.62
CA GLY A 32 5.97 -4.33 7.25
C GLY A 32 4.79 -3.82 6.41
N LYS A 33 5.02 -3.36 5.18
CA LYS A 33 3.99 -2.88 4.25
C LYS A 33 2.82 -3.86 4.11
N SER A 34 3.07 -5.11 3.68
CA SER A 34 2.02 -6.12 3.50
C SER A 34 1.30 -6.48 4.81
N SER A 35 2.00 -6.46 5.95
CA SER A 35 1.39 -6.63 7.27
C SER A 35 0.44 -5.49 7.60
N LEU A 36 0.86 -4.24 7.36
CA LEU A 36 0.01 -3.07 7.60
C LEU A 36 -1.19 -3.04 6.64
N SER A 37 -1.00 -3.38 5.36
CA SER A 37 -2.11 -3.52 4.39
C SER A 37 -3.15 -4.54 4.89
N THR A 38 -2.69 -5.70 5.37
CA THR A 38 -3.56 -6.73 5.95
C THR A 38 -4.32 -6.22 7.18
N ILE A 39 -3.64 -5.48 8.08
CA ILE A 39 -4.28 -4.88 9.27
C ILE A 39 -5.35 -3.88 8.84
N LEU A 40 -5.05 -3.02 7.88
CA LEU A 40 -5.99 -2.01 7.39
C LEU A 40 -7.21 -2.67 6.72
N MET A 41 -7.01 -3.72 5.90
CA MET A 41 -8.12 -4.50 5.33
C MET A 41 -9.04 -5.05 6.43
N GLY A 42 -8.48 -5.63 7.50
CA GLY A 42 -9.25 -6.08 8.66
C GLY A 42 -9.93 -4.96 9.46
N ASN A 43 -9.65 -3.68 9.12
CA ASN A 43 -10.24 -2.48 9.71
C ASN A 43 -11.05 -1.64 8.70
N ASN A 44 -11.73 -2.32 7.77
CA ASN A 44 -12.63 -1.75 6.77
C ASN A 44 -11.96 -0.84 5.73
N PHE A 45 -10.71 -1.12 5.37
CA PHE A 45 -10.11 -0.60 4.15
C PHE A 45 -10.28 -1.60 3.01
N SER A 46 -10.57 -1.12 1.82
CA SER A 46 -10.59 -1.92 0.59
C SER A 46 -9.22 -1.87 -0.07
N LEU A 47 -8.68 -3.03 -0.46
CA LEU A 47 -7.43 -3.10 -1.20
C LEU A 47 -7.68 -2.75 -2.67
N ILE A 48 -7.00 -1.72 -3.16
CA ILE A 48 -7.03 -1.30 -4.57
C ILE A 48 -5.95 -2.02 -5.37
N ALA A 49 -4.73 -2.05 -4.82
CA ALA A 49 -3.58 -2.71 -5.44
C ALA A 49 -2.56 -3.11 -4.38
N ASP A 50 -1.76 -4.16 -4.63
CA ASP A 50 -0.59 -4.54 -3.83
C ASP A 50 0.59 -4.87 -4.73
N ASP A 51 1.77 -4.43 -4.33
CA ASP A 51 3.05 -4.56 -5.04
C ASP A 51 3.12 -3.91 -6.44
N PHE A 52 2.01 -3.75 -7.13
CA PHE A 52 1.91 -3.12 -8.44
C PHE A 52 0.74 -2.14 -8.44
N SER A 53 1.01 -0.86 -8.22
CA SER A 53 0.01 0.19 -8.07
C SER A 53 0.09 1.21 -9.20
N PRO A 54 -0.65 1.01 -10.32
CA PRO A 54 -0.64 1.91 -11.46
C PRO A 54 -1.47 3.17 -11.19
N MET A 55 -0.94 4.32 -11.59
CA MET A 55 -1.58 5.62 -11.50
C MET A 55 -1.83 6.20 -12.89
N SER A 56 -3.04 6.70 -13.12
CA SER A 56 -3.45 7.35 -14.36
C SER A 56 -2.92 8.78 -14.49
N ILE A 57 -3.10 9.36 -15.68
CA ILE A 57 -2.80 10.77 -15.95
C ILE A 57 -3.61 11.75 -15.09
N SER A 58 -4.75 11.33 -14.54
CA SER A 58 -5.56 12.12 -13.60
C SER A 58 -5.14 11.96 -12.13
N GLY A 59 -4.06 11.22 -11.83
CA GLY A 59 -3.61 10.95 -10.46
C GLY A 59 -4.44 9.90 -9.72
N ASN A 60 -5.37 9.24 -10.39
CA ASN A 60 -6.18 8.17 -9.81
C ASN A 60 -5.44 6.84 -9.89
N HIS A 61 -5.51 6.04 -8.83
CA HIS A 61 -4.99 4.69 -8.85
C HIS A 61 -6.02 3.71 -9.43
N TYR A 62 -5.55 2.83 -10.30
CA TYR A 62 -6.36 1.78 -10.88
C TYR A 62 -6.52 0.62 -9.90
N ASN A 63 -7.73 0.05 -9.89
CA ASN A 63 -7.98 -1.19 -9.18
C ASN A 63 -7.23 -2.33 -9.89
N PHE A 64 -6.17 -2.79 -9.25
CA PHE A 64 -5.33 -3.92 -9.67
C PHE A 64 -5.24 -4.93 -8.52
N PRO A 65 -6.35 -5.66 -8.23
CA PRO A 65 -6.45 -6.49 -7.05
C PRO A 65 -5.56 -7.72 -7.19
N SER A 66 -4.42 -7.68 -6.51
CA SER A 66 -3.57 -8.85 -6.29
C SER A 66 -3.71 -9.35 -4.86
N ALA A 67 -3.51 -10.64 -4.65
CA ALA A 67 -3.52 -11.20 -3.31
C ALA A 67 -2.26 -10.77 -2.54
N ILE A 68 -2.45 -10.32 -1.28
CA ILE A 68 -1.33 -9.94 -0.43
C ILE A 68 -0.54 -11.18 -0.01
N SER A 69 0.78 -11.16 -0.21
CA SER A 69 1.68 -12.20 0.24
C SER A 69 1.98 -12.04 1.74
N ILE A 70 1.43 -12.92 2.56
CA ILE A 70 1.60 -12.93 4.02
C ILE A 70 2.67 -13.94 4.40
N LYS A 71 3.75 -13.47 5.04
CA LYS A 71 4.83 -14.33 5.55
C LYS A 71 4.42 -15.01 6.86
N GLN A 72 5.02 -16.17 7.15
CA GLN A 72 4.71 -17.01 8.32
C GLN A 72 4.73 -16.24 9.64
N GLY A 73 5.63 -15.28 9.83
CA GLY A 73 5.70 -14.45 11.04
C GLY A 73 4.44 -13.61 11.33
N PHE A 74 3.57 -13.42 10.33
CA PHE A 74 2.34 -12.65 10.47
C PHE A 74 1.06 -13.51 10.41
N TYR A 75 1.16 -14.85 10.34
CA TYR A 75 -0.02 -15.74 10.26
C TYR A 75 -0.97 -15.59 11.45
N LYS A 76 -0.44 -15.56 12.68
CA LYS A 76 -1.26 -15.42 13.88
C LYS A 76 -2.03 -14.11 13.95
N PRO A 77 -1.46 -12.93 13.66
CA PRO A 77 -2.24 -11.71 13.51
C PRO A 77 -3.27 -11.77 12.38
N ALA A 78 -2.91 -12.29 11.20
CA ALA A 78 -3.81 -12.38 10.05
C ALA A 78 -5.02 -13.28 10.32
N SER A 79 -4.84 -14.42 11.00
CA SER A 79 -5.94 -15.33 11.35
C SER A 79 -6.92 -14.76 12.37
N LYS A 80 -6.51 -13.74 13.14
CA LYS A 80 -7.44 -13.01 14.02
C LYS A 80 -8.30 -11.99 13.28
N LEU A 81 -7.81 -11.51 12.14
CA LEU A 81 -8.51 -10.52 11.32
C LEU A 81 -9.42 -11.18 10.27
N PHE A 82 -9.01 -12.35 9.78
CA PHE A 82 -9.68 -13.07 8.69
C PHE A 82 -9.87 -14.53 9.07
N ASN A 83 -11.11 -14.93 9.37
CA ASN A 83 -11.45 -16.29 9.84
C ASN A 83 -11.00 -17.38 8.85
N ASP A 84 -11.13 -17.12 7.54
CA ASP A 84 -10.77 -18.08 6.50
C ASP A 84 -9.26 -18.14 6.21
N PHE A 85 -8.45 -17.26 6.82
CA PHE A 85 -7.00 -17.23 6.60
C PHE A 85 -6.33 -18.56 6.96
N VAL A 86 -6.82 -19.27 7.97
CA VAL A 86 -6.25 -20.55 8.41
C VAL A 86 -6.36 -21.60 7.30
N ASN A 87 -7.39 -21.55 6.47
CA ASN A 87 -7.68 -22.48 5.39
C ASN A 87 -6.89 -22.18 4.10
N LEU A 88 -6.26 -21.02 4.00
CA LEU A 88 -5.47 -20.65 2.82
C LEU A 88 -4.27 -21.57 2.67
N LYS A 89 -4.03 -21.98 1.43
CA LYS A 89 -2.89 -22.83 1.07
C LYS A 89 -1.58 -22.10 1.34
N GLN A 90 -0.62 -22.82 1.91
CA GLN A 90 0.74 -22.34 2.14
C GLN A 90 1.63 -22.73 0.99
N TYR A 91 2.52 -21.82 0.60
CA TYR A 91 3.50 -22.04 -0.46
C TYR A 91 4.90 -21.71 0.07
N PHE A 92 5.86 -22.57 -0.24
CA PHE A 92 7.27 -22.26 -0.05
C PHE A 92 7.76 -21.48 -1.28
N ILE A 93 8.30 -20.28 -1.07
CA ILE A 93 8.76 -19.43 -2.17
C ILE A 93 10.27 -19.55 -2.38
N SER A 94 11.05 -19.38 -1.33
CA SER A 94 12.51 -19.48 -1.34
C SER A 94 13.03 -19.55 0.09
N GLU A 95 14.31 -19.85 0.28
CA GLU A 95 14.93 -19.83 1.60
C GLU A 95 14.87 -18.45 2.27
N THR A 96 14.97 -17.37 1.49
CA THR A 96 14.93 -15.99 2.00
C THR A 96 13.53 -15.48 2.31
N LYS A 97 12.52 -15.88 1.52
CA LYS A 97 11.12 -15.50 1.74
C LYS A 97 10.38 -16.46 2.65
N GLY A 98 10.79 -17.73 2.69
CA GLY A 98 10.15 -18.78 3.46
C GLY A 98 8.76 -19.15 2.95
N ASN A 99 7.91 -19.55 3.90
CA ASN A 99 6.52 -19.89 3.64
C ASN A 99 5.63 -18.64 3.62
N VAL A 100 4.73 -18.61 2.64
CA VAL A 100 3.72 -17.54 2.50
C VAL A 100 2.32 -18.12 2.30
N LYS A 101 1.31 -17.35 2.67
CA LYS A 101 -0.08 -17.53 2.25
C LYS A 101 -0.51 -16.29 1.47
N TYR A 102 -1.31 -16.47 0.44
CA TYR A 102 -1.84 -15.37 -0.35
C TYR A 102 -3.25 -15.04 0.13
N LEU A 103 -3.41 -13.85 0.75
CA LEU A 103 -4.68 -13.34 1.21
C LEU A 103 -5.35 -12.58 0.05
N PRO A 104 -6.48 -13.06 -0.48
CA PRO A 104 -7.20 -12.34 -1.51
C PRO A 104 -7.78 -11.03 -0.95
N PRO A 105 -7.98 -10.00 -1.79
CA PRO A 105 -8.66 -8.79 -1.37
C PRO A 105 -10.09 -9.12 -0.90
N ASP A 106 -10.48 -8.61 0.26
CA ASP A 106 -11.85 -8.72 0.77
C ASP A 106 -12.67 -7.55 0.19
N ASN A 107 -13.15 -7.72 -1.05
CA ASN A 107 -13.94 -6.71 -1.76
C ASN A 107 -15.42 -6.75 -1.37
N LYS A 108 -15.74 -6.95 -0.09
CA LYS A 108 -17.12 -6.83 0.42
C LYS A 108 -17.68 -5.43 0.27
N ASN A 109 -16.81 -4.43 0.16
CA ASN A 109 -17.18 -3.07 -0.17
C ASN A 109 -17.06 -2.87 -1.68
N GLU A 110 -17.98 -2.13 -2.27
CA GLU A 110 -18.07 -1.83 -3.68
C GLU A 110 -16.71 -1.63 -4.35
N MET A 111 -16.56 -2.18 -5.55
CA MET A 111 -15.36 -2.03 -6.37
C MET A 111 -15.09 -0.54 -6.60
N VAL A 112 -14.22 0.04 -5.78
CA VAL A 112 -13.83 1.46 -5.91
C VAL A 112 -12.99 1.58 -7.19
N LEU A 113 -13.64 2.01 -8.25
CA LEU A 113 -13.00 2.25 -9.54
C LEU A 113 -12.33 3.63 -9.50
N ASN A 114 -11.01 3.68 -9.65
CA ASN A 114 -10.22 4.89 -9.82
C ASN A 114 -10.36 5.90 -8.67
N THR A 115 -9.51 5.78 -7.66
CA THR A 115 -9.48 6.72 -6.52
C THR A 115 -8.24 7.57 -6.54
N HIS A 116 -8.43 8.88 -6.29
CA HIS A 116 -7.32 9.81 -6.13
C HIS A 116 -6.60 9.53 -4.80
N CYS A 117 -5.29 9.34 -4.88
CA CYS A 117 -4.43 9.13 -3.70
C CYS A 117 -3.66 10.43 -3.41
N ASP A 118 -3.96 11.04 -2.28
CA ASP A 118 -3.33 12.28 -1.83
C ASP A 118 -2.42 12.09 -0.59
N LYS A 119 -2.28 10.86 -0.09
CA LYS A 119 -1.45 10.53 1.07
C LYS A 119 -0.62 9.28 0.84
N VAL A 120 0.68 9.41 1.02
CA VAL A 120 1.65 8.33 0.87
C VAL A 120 2.41 8.13 2.17
N PHE A 121 2.46 6.89 2.65
CA PHE A 121 3.15 6.51 3.88
C PHE A 121 4.33 5.59 3.56
N SER A 122 5.54 6.02 3.91
CA SER A 122 6.73 5.17 3.93
C SER A 122 6.75 4.37 5.23
N VAL A 123 6.49 3.06 5.14
CA VAL A 123 6.21 2.18 6.27
C VAL A 123 7.48 1.53 6.81
N LYS A 124 7.64 1.53 8.13
CA LYS A 124 8.66 0.77 8.85
C LYS A 124 8.10 0.14 10.13
N PHE A 125 8.05 -1.18 10.15
CA PHE A 125 7.73 -1.95 11.35
C PHE A 125 9.00 -2.28 12.15
N GLY A 126 8.91 -2.22 13.46
CA GLY A 126 9.99 -2.72 14.33
C GLY A 126 9.55 -2.80 15.77
N LYS A 127 9.86 -3.93 16.45
CA LYS A 127 9.46 -4.16 17.86
C LYS A 127 9.92 -3.08 18.83
N ASN A 128 11.05 -2.43 18.51
CA ASN A 128 11.66 -1.39 19.34
C ASN A 128 11.36 0.03 18.81
N LEU A 129 10.52 0.18 17.78
CA LEU A 129 10.10 1.48 17.28
C LEU A 129 8.88 1.99 18.04
N SER A 130 8.71 3.31 18.07
CA SER A 130 7.45 3.93 18.51
C SER A 130 6.42 3.94 17.37
N ASN A 131 5.13 4.06 17.73
CA ASN A 131 4.11 4.37 16.73
C ASN A 131 4.14 5.87 16.48
N GLU A 132 4.55 6.25 15.30
CA GLU A 132 4.69 7.64 14.88
C GLU A 132 4.32 7.79 13.41
N ILE A 133 3.64 8.88 13.08
CA ILE A 133 3.41 9.33 11.71
C ILE A 133 3.88 10.77 11.64
N LYS A 134 4.87 11.02 10.80
CA LYS A 134 5.50 12.33 10.65
C LYS A 134 5.50 12.73 9.18
N GLU A 135 4.97 13.92 8.91
CA GLU A 135 5.06 14.51 7.57
C GLU A 135 6.52 14.75 7.19
N VAL A 136 6.85 14.46 5.95
CA VAL A 136 8.20 14.61 5.41
C VAL A 136 8.21 15.47 4.16
N ASN A 137 9.34 16.10 3.91
CA ASN A 137 9.56 16.88 2.70
C ASN A 137 9.43 15.98 1.45
N LYS A 138 8.78 16.51 0.41
CA LYS A 138 8.53 15.80 -0.85
C LYS A 138 9.80 15.28 -1.52
N GLY A 139 10.89 16.04 -1.49
CA GLY A 139 12.17 15.61 -2.02
C GLY A 139 12.74 14.39 -1.31
N ILE A 140 12.63 14.34 0.03
CA ILE A 140 13.02 13.17 0.84
C ILE A 140 12.14 11.96 0.49
N ALA A 141 10.83 12.17 0.39
CA ALA A 141 9.89 11.13 0.06
C ALA A 141 10.14 10.55 -1.34
N LEU A 142 10.36 11.41 -2.34
CA LEU A 142 10.65 10.99 -3.71
C LEU A 142 11.92 10.14 -3.80
N ASN A 143 12.96 10.48 -3.07
CA ASN A 143 14.19 9.68 -3.03
C ASN A 143 13.95 8.24 -2.51
N LYS A 144 12.90 8.03 -1.72
CA LYS A 144 12.54 6.70 -1.22
C LYS A 144 11.66 5.90 -2.20
N ILE A 145 10.77 6.56 -2.94
CA ILE A 145 9.79 5.87 -3.78
C ILE A 145 10.21 5.72 -5.25
N LEU A 146 11.01 6.66 -5.78
CA LEU A 146 11.40 6.65 -7.18
C LEU A 146 12.29 5.48 -7.60
N PRO A 147 13.21 4.95 -6.78
CA PRO A 147 14.05 3.82 -7.17
C PRO A 147 13.26 2.57 -7.56
N ASP A 148 12.08 2.37 -6.98
CA ASP A 148 11.21 1.21 -7.21
C ASP A 148 9.95 1.58 -8.03
N ALA A 149 9.92 2.78 -8.62
CA ALA A 149 8.80 3.23 -9.45
C ALA A 149 9.16 3.19 -10.94
N TRP A 150 8.21 2.77 -11.74
CA TRP A 150 8.27 3.04 -13.18
C TRP A 150 7.54 4.34 -13.46
N ILE A 151 8.16 5.23 -14.24
CA ILE A 151 7.56 6.51 -14.67
C ILE A 151 7.58 6.56 -16.19
N SER A 152 6.45 6.94 -16.78
CA SER A 152 6.34 7.14 -18.21
C SER A 152 7.33 8.22 -18.70
N ASN A 153 7.93 8.00 -19.85
CA ASN A 153 8.81 8.97 -20.51
C ASN A 153 8.04 10.02 -21.34
N ASN A 154 6.70 9.95 -21.37
CA ASN A 154 5.87 10.95 -22.01
C ASN A 154 5.87 12.25 -21.21
N MET A 155 6.17 13.38 -21.87
CA MET A 155 6.29 14.70 -21.21
C MET A 155 4.98 15.13 -20.51
N GLU A 156 3.83 14.81 -21.05
CA GLU A 156 2.52 15.10 -20.43
C GLU A 156 2.34 14.29 -19.15
N HIS A 157 2.68 12.99 -19.19
CA HIS A 157 2.63 12.13 -18.00
C HIS A 157 3.57 12.62 -16.90
N VAL A 158 4.79 13.05 -17.27
CA VAL A 158 5.75 13.62 -16.31
C VAL A 158 5.18 14.88 -15.65
N LYS A 159 4.53 15.78 -16.41
CA LYS A 159 3.87 16.96 -15.86
C LYS A 159 2.75 16.58 -14.87
N ASN A 160 1.93 15.60 -15.23
CA ASN A 160 0.85 15.11 -14.38
C ASN A 160 1.40 14.45 -13.09
N PHE A 161 2.47 13.66 -13.19
CA PHE A 161 3.18 13.13 -12.04
C PHE A 161 3.69 14.24 -11.10
N ILE A 162 4.31 15.28 -11.65
CA ILE A 162 4.79 16.42 -10.85
C ILE A 162 3.63 17.14 -10.16
N ASN A 163 2.49 17.31 -10.81
CA ASN A 163 1.32 17.93 -10.23
C ASN A 163 0.75 17.05 -9.08
N TRP A 164 0.64 15.74 -9.31
CA TRP A 164 0.25 14.82 -8.25
C TRP A 164 1.19 14.90 -7.03
N VAL A 165 2.52 14.95 -7.24
CA VAL A 165 3.50 15.13 -6.16
C VAL A 165 3.27 16.45 -5.40
N LYS A 166 2.94 17.55 -6.09
CA LYS A 166 2.66 18.85 -5.44
C LYS A 166 1.43 18.79 -4.52
N GLU A 167 0.42 18.02 -4.89
CA GLU A 167 -0.84 17.89 -4.14
C GLU A 167 -0.77 16.82 -3.05
N THR A 168 0.12 15.84 -3.18
CA THR A 168 0.26 14.72 -2.26
C THR A 168 1.02 15.10 -1.00
N THR A 169 0.53 14.63 0.16
CA THR A 169 1.26 14.69 1.43
C THR A 169 1.97 13.36 1.68
N PHE A 170 3.23 13.43 2.04
CA PHE A 170 4.08 12.28 2.30
C PHE A 170 4.40 12.16 3.78
N TYR A 171 4.37 10.94 4.29
CA TYR A 171 4.63 10.63 5.69
C TYR A 171 5.66 9.52 5.84
N ASP A 172 6.54 9.64 6.84
CA ASP A 172 7.22 8.49 7.43
C ASP A 172 6.30 7.90 8.51
N LEU A 173 6.10 6.59 8.45
CA LEU A 173 5.26 5.84 9.38
C LEU A 173 6.08 4.74 10.01
N THR A 174 6.28 4.82 11.33
CA THR A 174 6.85 3.73 12.13
C THR A 174 5.78 3.13 13.03
N TYR A 175 5.84 1.81 13.26
CA TYR A 175 4.88 1.18 14.16
C TYR A 175 5.42 -0.11 14.79
N ASN A 176 4.86 -0.43 15.96
CA ASN A 176 5.03 -1.69 16.68
C ASN A 176 3.68 -2.24 17.19
N ASP A 177 2.65 -1.40 17.24
CA ASP A 177 1.31 -1.71 17.74
C ASP A 177 0.28 -1.51 16.61
N ASN A 178 -0.40 -2.61 16.26
CA ASN A 178 -1.33 -2.67 15.16
C ASN A 178 -2.61 -1.83 15.39
N GLU A 179 -3.15 -1.85 16.61
CA GLU A 179 -4.38 -1.09 16.91
C GLU A 179 -4.11 0.40 16.97
N LYS A 180 -2.99 0.77 17.57
CA LYS A 180 -2.60 2.17 17.71
C LYS A 180 -2.34 2.82 16.36
N ILE A 181 -1.62 2.12 15.46
CA ILE A 181 -1.31 2.68 14.15
C ILE A 181 -2.57 2.86 13.29
N VAL A 182 -3.53 1.94 13.35
CA VAL A 182 -4.82 2.09 12.66
C VAL A 182 -5.58 3.33 13.14
N LYS A 183 -5.62 3.56 14.46
CA LYS A 183 -6.26 4.76 15.04
C LYS A 183 -5.56 6.04 14.58
N MET A 184 -4.23 6.02 14.45
CA MET A 184 -3.46 7.18 13.97
C MET A 184 -3.73 7.47 12.49
N ILE A 185 -3.72 6.44 11.63
CA ILE A 185 -4.05 6.58 10.20
C ILE A 185 -5.46 7.13 10.04
N ASN A 186 -6.45 6.58 10.75
CA ASN A 186 -7.85 7.04 10.67
C ASN A 186 -8.06 8.51 11.10
N LYS A 187 -7.11 9.13 11.80
CA LYS A 187 -7.18 10.57 12.16
C LYS A 187 -6.62 11.47 11.07
N ILE A 188 -5.82 10.91 10.16
CA ILE A 188 -5.15 11.65 9.08
C ILE A 188 -5.99 11.64 7.79
N ILE A 189 -6.79 10.58 7.61
CA ILE A 189 -7.64 10.38 6.42
C ILE A 189 -9.06 10.86 6.64
#